data_38596470a26ba82518a232175f0f4a02
#
_entry.id   38596470a26ba82518a232175f0f4a02
#
_cell.length_a   1.000
_cell.length_b   1.000
_cell.length_c   1.000
_cell.angle_alpha   90.00
_cell.angle_beta   90.00
_cell.angle_gamma   90.00
#
_symmetry.space_group_name_H-M   'P 1'
#
loop_
_entity.id
_entity.type
_entity.pdbx_description
1 polymer ?
#
loop_
_entity_poly.entity_id
_entity_poly.type
_entity_poly.pdbx_seq_one_letter_code
_entity_poly.pdbx_strand_id
1 'polypeptide(L)'
;MTRVVLFDIDGTLIRTGGAGVRAFARTAELAFGKPGGTASMRFHGRTDTSLVREFLRLHGFADTPENLDHFLATYLFLLDEELEQHRGETCPGARELVASLRALPEPPLIGLLTGNVRVGAALKLSAHDLAGDFQLGAFGDDHENRNELAAIAQRRAAQLLGREVPGHEILVIGDTQADIECAHAIGARCLAVATGGDPLPHLLAHSPALALDSLGAVSVQRLLEAGRHWERPTDWEALYQARDTRWDKGEPTPALVDFLRDHPEFSARGGTVAVPGCGRGHDARAWAKAGFRARGFDFAPTAVAEANAVTNEGLDVSFHQADFLAGTAPGTFDWVFEHTLFCAIPPASRDDYVRSVAEWVTPGGHYLAVNYLQPQDEFGPPFGATVKELVTRFSPHFELVKHWVPRSFPSREGRERCFLWRRR
;
A
#
# COMPACT_ATOMS: atom_id res chain seq x y z
N MET A 1 -17.92 -1.72 -1.73
CA MET A 1 -17.93 -0.29 -1.33
C MET A 1 -17.61 -0.20 0.15
N THR A 2 -16.68 0.64 0.57
CA THR A 2 -16.37 0.82 2.00
C THR A 2 -17.61 1.30 2.74
N ARG A 3 -18.01 0.58 3.78
CA ARG A 3 -19.17 0.91 4.62
C ARG A 3 -18.77 1.27 6.04
N VAL A 4 -17.54 0.94 6.43
CA VAL A 4 -17.00 1.22 7.75
C VAL A 4 -15.57 1.73 7.62
N VAL A 5 -15.24 2.81 8.31
CA VAL A 5 -13.87 3.35 8.42
C VAL A 5 -13.51 3.40 9.91
N LEU A 6 -12.46 2.70 10.29
CA LEU A 6 -11.99 2.60 11.66
C LEU A 6 -10.64 3.31 11.78
N PHE A 7 -10.53 4.25 12.69
CA PHE A 7 -9.31 5.01 12.93
C PHE A 7 -8.62 4.58 14.23
N ASP A 8 -7.30 4.42 14.19
CA ASP A 8 -6.51 4.55 15.41
C ASP A 8 -6.40 6.02 15.83
N ILE A 9 -5.93 6.27 17.05
CA ILE A 9 -5.88 7.62 17.65
C ILE A 9 -4.47 8.19 17.61
N ASP A 10 -3.54 7.57 18.38
CA ASP A 10 -2.20 8.10 18.59
C ASP A 10 -1.32 7.91 17.35
N GLY A 11 -0.83 8.99 16.75
CA GLY A 11 -0.04 8.94 15.51
C GLY A 11 -0.88 8.90 14.24
N THR A 12 -2.20 8.71 14.34
CA THR A 12 -3.13 8.65 13.21
C THR A 12 -4.06 9.88 13.16
N LEU A 13 -4.86 10.07 14.20
CA LEU A 13 -5.75 11.24 14.33
C LEU A 13 -5.04 12.40 15.02
N ILE A 14 -4.27 12.12 16.06
CA ILE A 14 -3.62 13.11 16.91
C ILE A 14 -2.22 12.66 17.35
N ARG A 15 -1.40 13.61 17.72
CA ARG A 15 -0.14 13.43 18.44
C ARG A 15 -0.24 14.19 19.76
N THR A 16 -0.30 13.49 20.87
CA THR A 16 -0.43 14.08 22.22
C THR A 16 0.88 14.66 22.77
N GLY A 17 1.95 14.74 21.96
CA GLY A 17 3.26 15.21 22.42
C GLY A 17 3.85 14.36 23.57
N GLY A 18 3.45 13.10 23.67
CA GLY A 18 3.90 12.15 24.70
C GLY A 18 3.14 12.23 26.03
N ALA A 19 1.99 12.94 26.10
CA ALA A 19 1.18 13.02 27.31
C ALA A 19 0.84 11.64 27.91
N GLY A 20 0.42 10.67 27.06
CA GLY A 20 0.12 9.31 27.53
C GLY A 20 1.31 8.61 28.16
N VAL A 21 2.49 8.70 27.56
CA VAL A 21 3.72 8.10 28.10
C VAL A 21 4.12 8.75 29.43
N ARG A 22 4.02 10.08 29.53
CA ARG A 22 4.32 10.78 30.79
C ARG A 22 3.31 10.46 31.88
N ALA A 23 2.01 10.44 31.58
CA ALA A 23 0.97 10.05 32.53
C ALA A 23 1.20 8.62 33.05
N PHE A 24 1.56 7.69 32.15
CA PHE A 24 1.87 6.31 32.52
C PHE A 24 3.10 6.22 33.44
N ALA A 25 4.16 6.95 33.16
CA ALA A 25 5.38 7.02 33.97
C ALA A 25 5.09 7.64 35.36
N ARG A 26 4.31 8.74 35.41
CA ARG A 26 3.87 9.36 36.68
C ARG A 26 2.99 8.39 37.52
N THR A 27 2.14 7.62 36.84
CA THR A 27 1.34 6.59 37.54
C THR A 27 2.23 5.53 38.17
N ALA A 28 3.23 5.03 37.43
CA ALA A 28 4.20 4.06 37.95
C ALA A 28 4.92 4.59 39.19
N GLU A 29 5.28 5.87 39.21
CA GLU A 29 5.93 6.50 40.35
C GLU A 29 4.96 6.73 41.55
N LEU A 30 3.82 7.39 41.29
CA LEU A 30 2.93 7.87 42.34
C LEU A 30 2.09 6.76 42.99
N ALA A 31 1.55 5.84 42.16
CA ALA A 31 0.66 4.77 42.64
C ALA A 31 1.41 3.49 43.02
N PHE A 32 2.58 3.23 42.43
CA PHE A 32 3.32 1.97 42.62
C PHE A 32 4.74 2.16 43.17
N GLY A 33 5.19 3.39 43.42
CA GLY A 33 6.51 3.68 43.99
C GLY A 33 7.67 3.24 43.10
N LYS A 34 7.49 3.31 41.78
CA LYS A 34 8.47 2.88 40.76
C LYS A 34 8.89 4.04 39.87
N PRO A 35 9.70 5.01 40.35
CA PRO A 35 10.24 6.07 39.53
C PRO A 35 11.12 5.48 38.40
N GLY A 36 10.91 5.93 37.15
CA GLY A 36 11.62 5.37 35.99
C GLY A 36 11.23 3.93 35.62
N GLY A 37 10.21 3.34 36.26
CA GLY A 37 9.79 1.97 36.04
C GLY A 37 9.25 1.63 34.64
N THR A 38 9.06 2.64 33.82
CA THR A 38 8.58 2.48 32.42
C THR A 38 9.68 2.62 31.36
N ALA A 39 10.93 2.89 31.75
CA ALA A 39 12.03 3.24 30.84
C ALA A 39 12.38 2.14 29.82
N SER A 40 12.12 0.88 30.13
CA SER A 40 12.34 -0.26 29.21
C SER A 40 11.13 -0.65 28.39
N MET A 41 9.97 -0.01 28.62
CA MET A 41 8.71 -0.38 27.98
C MET A 41 8.57 0.27 26.60
N ARG A 42 7.95 -0.45 25.66
CA ARG A 42 7.57 0.05 24.34
C ARG A 42 6.07 0.24 24.28
N PHE A 43 5.64 1.45 23.90
CA PHE A 43 4.23 1.86 23.95
C PHE A 43 3.51 1.70 22.60
N HIS A 44 4.22 1.95 21.49
CA HIS A 44 3.62 1.97 20.15
C HIS A 44 2.93 0.65 19.76
N GLY A 45 1.75 0.75 19.18
CA GLY A 45 0.99 -0.39 18.68
C GLY A 45 0.39 -1.30 19.75
N ARG A 46 0.45 -0.92 21.02
CA ARG A 46 0.00 -1.73 22.16
C ARG A 46 -1.30 -1.21 22.77
N THR A 47 -1.97 -2.09 23.54
CA THR A 47 -3.14 -1.69 24.32
C THR A 47 -2.72 -1.23 25.71
N ASP A 48 -3.43 -0.23 26.27
CA ASP A 48 -3.16 0.28 27.64
C ASP A 48 -3.20 -0.86 28.65
N THR A 49 -4.18 -1.75 28.56
CA THR A 49 -4.31 -2.92 29.45
C THR A 49 -3.11 -3.86 29.37
N SER A 50 -2.59 -4.13 28.15
CA SER A 50 -1.39 -4.97 27.98
C SER A 50 -0.13 -4.30 28.55
N LEU A 51 -0.04 -2.98 28.44
CA LEU A 51 1.06 -2.20 29.01
C LEU A 51 1.03 -2.22 30.54
N VAL A 52 -0.14 -2.05 31.15
CA VAL A 52 -0.29 -2.13 32.61
C VAL A 52 0.10 -3.52 33.13
N ARG A 53 -0.39 -4.60 32.49
CA ARG A 53 -0.03 -5.96 32.89
C ARG A 53 1.47 -6.25 32.73
N GLU A 54 2.10 -5.72 31.67
CA GLU A 54 3.56 -5.81 31.53
C GLU A 54 4.27 -5.09 32.66
N PHE A 55 3.84 -3.86 33.01
CA PHE A 55 4.39 -3.11 34.12
C PHE A 55 4.28 -3.86 35.43
N LEU A 56 3.09 -4.41 35.75
CA LEU A 56 2.87 -5.18 36.98
C LEU A 56 3.83 -6.37 37.05
N ARG A 57 3.94 -7.16 35.97
CA ARG A 57 4.85 -8.31 35.90
C ARG A 57 6.31 -7.92 36.05
N LEU A 58 6.73 -6.85 35.32
CA LEU A 58 8.12 -6.37 35.34
C LEU A 58 8.58 -5.98 36.76
N HIS A 59 7.66 -5.44 37.57
CA HIS A 59 7.98 -4.94 38.90
C HIS A 59 7.53 -5.88 40.01
N GLY A 60 7.07 -7.10 39.73
CA GLY A 60 6.70 -8.11 40.70
C GLY A 60 5.39 -7.84 41.43
N PHE A 61 4.52 -7.00 40.89
CA PHE A 61 3.15 -6.84 41.38
C PHE A 61 2.25 -7.95 40.83
N ALA A 62 1.24 -8.33 41.66
CA ALA A 62 0.25 -9.31 41.23
C ALA A 62 -0.58 -8.75 40.06
N ASP A 63 -0.75 -9.55 38.98
CA ASP A 63 -1.60 -9.24 37.86
C ASP A 63 -3.06 -9.56 38.21
N THR A 64 -3.69 -8.65 38.99
CA THR A 64 -5.07 -8.77 39.44
C THR A 64 -5.92 -7.64 38.88
N PRO A 65 -7.26 -7.83 38.79
CA PRO A 65 -8.17 -6.78 38.40
C PRO A 65 -8.00 -5.49 39.20
N GLU A 66 -7.82 -5.63 40.50
CA GLU A 66 -7.69 -4.50 41.43
C GLU A 66 -6.43 -3.66 41.14
N ASN A 67 -5.30 -4.29 40.87
CA ASN A 67 -4.07 -3.58 40.50
C ASN A 67 -4.18 -2.94 39.09
N LEU A 68 -4.86 -3.62 38.17
CA LEU A 68 -5.13 -3.05 36.81
C LEU A 68 -6.03 -1.81 36.93
N ASP A 69 -7.14 -1.91 37.65
CA ASP A 69 -8.10 -0.82 37.85
C ASP A 69 -7.45 0.36 38.60
N HIS A 70 -6.65 0.08 39.63
CA HIS A 70 -5.90 1.11 40.36
C HIS A 70 -4.92 1.87 39.47
N PHE A 71 -4.18 1.12 38.63
CA PHE A 71 -3.26 1.75 37.66
C PHE A 71 -4.03 2.62 36.67
N LEU A 72 -5.06 2.05 36.03
CA LEU A 72 -5.83 2.76 35.00
C LEU A 72 -6.56 3.99 35.56
N ALA A 73 -7.13 3.91 36.74
CA ALA A 73 -7.79 5.06 37.39
C ALA A 73 -6.81 6.22 37.63
N THR A 74 -5.60 5.92 38.16
CA THR A 74 -4.56 6.93 38.37
C THR A 74 -4.02 7.46 37.06
N TYR A 75 -3.80 6.57 36.08
CA TYR A 75 -3.35 6.94 34.74
C TYR A 75 -4.30 7.91 34.06
N LEU A 76 -5.60 7.65 34.08
CA LEU A 76 -6.61 8.50 33.45
C LEU A 76 -6.69 9.90 34.09
N PHE A 77 -6.58 9.98 35.41
CA PHE A 77 -6.51 11.26 36.11
C PHE A 77 -5.27 12.07 35.67
N LEU A 78 -4.09 11.42 35.63
CA LEU A 78 -2.86 12.07 35.25
C LEU A 78 -2.81 12.37 33.75
N LEU A 79 -3.46 11.56 32.91
CA LEU A 79 -3.57 11.82 31.48
C LEU A 79 -4.33 13.11 31.18
N ASP A 80 -5.41 13.36 31.92
CA ASP A 80 -6.19 14.60 31.81
C ASP A 80 -5.31 15.83 32.11
N GLU A 81 -4.58 15.80 33.24
CA GLU A 81 -3.61 16.85 33.58
C GLU A 81 -2.52 17.06 32.50
N GLU A 82 -1.96 15.97 31.99
CA GLU A 82 -0.89 16.03 30.99
C GLU A 82 -1.41 16.59 29.65
N LEU A 83 -2.65 16.30 29.27
CA LEU A 83 -3.28 16.83 28.07
C LEU A 83 -3.60 18.31 28.19
N GLU A 84 -3.97 18.81 29.39
CA GLU A 84 -4.15 20.24 29.62
C GLU A 84 -2.83 21.02 29.46
N GLN A 85 -1.73 20.48 29.94
CA GLN A 85 -0.40 21.10 29.88
C GLN A 85 0.26 20.96 28.51
N HIS A 86 0.05 19.84 27.82
CA HIS A 86 0.69 19.45 26.57
C HIS A 86 -0.34 18.88 25.61
N ARG A 87 -1.16 19.75 25.04
CA ARG A 87 -2.28 19.37 24.18
C ARG A 87 -1.85 18.55 22.96
N GLY A 88 -0.65 18.81 22.42
CA GLY A 88 -0.19 18.21 21.17
C GLY A 88 -0.85 18.84 19.94
N GLU A 89 -1.01 18.04 18.87
CA GLU A 89 -1.57 18.50 17.60
C GLU A 89 -2.43 17.41 16.92
N THR A 90 -3.32 17.82 16.03
CA THR A 90 -4.01 16.92 15.10
C THR A 90 -3.04 16.48 14.00
N CYS A 91 -3.03 15.23 13.62
CA CYS A 91 -2.23 14.78 12.50
C CYS A 91 -2.68 15.43 11.19
N PRO A 92 -1.75 15.75 10.26
CA PRO A 92 -2.08 16.46 9.02
C PRO A 92 -3.14 15.69 8.20
N GLY A 93 -4.25 16.39 7.88
CA GLY A 93 -5.36 15.86 7.09
C GLY A 93 -6.39 15.04 7.87
N ALA A 94 -6.17 14.75 9.16
CA ALA A 94 -7.07 13.90 9.95
C ALA A 94 -8.47 14.52 10.12
N ARG A 95 -8.54 15.77 10.53
CA ARG A 95 -9.80 16.50 10.71
C ARG A 95 -10.56 16.67 9.41
N GLU A 96 -9.86 17.05 8.36
CA GLU A 96 -10.40 17.26 7.02
C GLU A 96 -10.96 15.95 6.44
N LEU A 97 -10.25 14.84 6.64
CA LEU A 97 -10.68 13.52 6.18
C LEU A 97 -11.96 13.07 6.91
N VAL A 98 -12.00 13.16 8.25
CA VAL A 98 -13.18 12.82 9.05
C VAL A 98 -14.39 13.66 8.64
N ALA A 99 -14.20 14.98 8.52
CA ALA A 99 -15.27 15.89 8.09
C ALA A 99 -15.77 15.57 6.67
N SER A 100 -14.87 15.26 5.75
CA SER A 100 -15.21 14.93 4.37
C SER A 100 -15.92 13.59 4.25
N LEU A 101 -15.55 12.57 5.06
CA LEU A 101 -16.27 11.29 5.13
C LEU A 101 -17.70 11.48 5.59
N ARG A 102 -17.92 12.34 6.59
CA ARG A 102 -19.27 12.65 7.13
C ARG A 102 -20.14 13.43 6.17
N ALA A 103 -19.53 14.25 5.31
CA ALA A 103 -20.22 15.09 4.33
C ALA A 103 -20.67 14.31 3.06
N LEU A 104 -20.34 13.04 2.93
CA LEU A 104 -20.73 12.24 1.78
C LEU A 104 -22.26 12.06 1.73
N PRO A 105 -22.87 11.93 0.53
CA PRO A 105 -24.30 11.61 0.39
C PRO A 105 -24.71 10.30 1.08
N GLU A 106 -23.84 9.31 1.06
CA GLU A 106 -23.95 8.04 1.78
C GLU A 106 -22.68 7.84 2.64
N PRO A 107 -22.62 8.42 3.83
CA PRO A 107 -21.44 8.32 4.66
C PRO A 107 -21.24 6.89 5.17
N PRO A 108 -19.97 6.39 5.23
CA PRO A 108 -19.70 5.16 5.94
C PRO A 108 -19.89 5.34 7.44
N LEU A 109 -20.07 4.27 8.20
CA LEU A 109 -19.89 4.31 9.65
C LEU A 109 -18.42 4.67 9.95
N ILE A 110 -18.23 5.69 10.78
CA ILE A 110 -16.89 6.11 11.22
C ILE A 110 -16.72 5.71 12.67
N GLY A 111 -15.64 4.97 12.95
CA GLY A 111 -15.38 4.43 14.28
C GLY A 111 -13.92 4.48 14.67
N LEU A 112 -13.65 4.01 15.89
CA LEU A 112 -12.33 3.91 16.48
C LEU A 112 -11.90 2.45 16.60
N LEU A 113 -10.62 2.19 16.36
CA LEU A 113 -9.96 0.92 16.63
C LEU A 113 -8.61 1.23 17.27
N THR A 114 -8.56 1.22 18.59
CA THR A 114 -7.41 1.75 19.32
C THR A 114 -7.01 0.90 20.52
N GLY A 115 -5.72 0.92 20.83
CA GLY A 115 -5.20 0.33 22.07
C GLY A 115 -5.51 1.13 23.34
N ASN A 116 -5.97 2.35 23.22
CA ASN A 116 -6.37 3.16 24.36
C ASN A 116 -7.60 2.55 25.06
N VAL A 117 -7.65 2.63 26.38
CA VAL A 117 -8.92 2.39 27.11
C VAL A 117 -9.93 3.49 26.74
N ARG A 118 -11.23 3.14 26.75
CA ARG A 118 -12.32 4.01 26.27
C ARG A 118 -12.28 5.43 26.83
N VAL A 119 -12.08 5.56 28.15
CA VAL A 119 -12.02 6.86 28.82
C VAL A 119 -10.78 7.65 28.35
N GLY A 120 -9.63 6.99 28.24
CA GLY A 120 -8.39 7.60 27.73
C GLY A 120 -8.52 8.09 26.30
N ALA A 121 -9.18 7.31 25.43
CA ALA A 121 -9.53 7.70 24.06
C ALA A 121 -10.43 8.95 24.05
N ALA A 122 -11.45 8.98 24.91
CA ALA A 122 -12.36 10.13 25.01
C ALA A 122 -11.65 11.40 25.48
N LEU A 123 -10.78 11.34 26.49
CA LEU A 123 -9.98 12.47 26.97
C LEU A 123 -9.09 13.04 25.84
N LYS A 124 -8.34 12.15 25.17
CA LYS A 124 -7.47 12.54 24.07
C LYS A 124 -8.22 13.21 22.91
N LEU A 125 -9.34 12.62 22.46
CA LEU A 125 -10.13 13.18 21.37
C LEU A 125 -10.84 14.49 21.78
N SER A 126 -11.31 14.60 23.03
CA SER A 126 -11.92 15.84 23.55
C SER A 126 -10.93 17.02 23.56
N ALA A 127 -9.67 16.75 23.96
CA ALA A 127 -8.61 17.75 23.91
C ALA A 127 -8.37 18.32 22.51
N HIS A 128 -8.80 17.61 21.44
CA HIS A 128 -8.63 17.99 20.04
C HIS A 128 -9.94 18.28 19.31
N ASP A 129 -11.07 18.40 19.99
CA ASP A 129 -12.41 18.66 19.43
C ASP A 129 -12.84 17.59 18.39
N LEU A 130 -12.51 16.31 18.61
CA LEU A 130 -12.84 15.17 17.75
C LEU A 130 -13.77 14.15 18.42
N ALA A 131 -14.13 14.31 19.71
CA ALA A 131 -14.86 13.30 20.49
C ALA A 131 -16.23 12.93 19.92
N GLY A 132 -16.92 13.84 19.24
CA GLY A 132 -18.28 13.65 18.69
C GLY A 132 -18.34 13.04 17.30
N ASP A 133 -17.21 12.66 16.72
CA ASP A 133 -17.14 12.29 15.29
C ASP A 133 -17.31 10.79 15.02
N PHE A 134 -17.29 9.93 16.06
CA PHE A 134 -17.22 8.48 15.93
C PHE A 134 -18.49 7.81 16.48
N GLN A 135 -19.11 6.93 15.67
CA GLN A 135 -20.36 6.24 15.98
C GLN A 135 -20.17 4.90 16.69
N LEU A 136 -18.97 4.32 16.59
CA LEU A 136 -18.59 3.07 17.25
C LEU A 136 -17.11 3.10 17.63
N GLY A 137 -16.69 2.13 18.44
CA GLY A 137 -15.27 1.96 18.76
C GLY A 137 -15.01 0.59 19.37
N ALA A 138 -13.75 0.12 19.24
CA ALA A 138 -13.18 -0.97 20.01
C ALA A 138 -11.90 -0.45 20.67
N PHE A 139 -11.75 -0.71 21.97
CA PHE A 139 -10.81 -0.05 22.85
C PHE A 139 -9.98 -1.07 23.62
N GLY A 140 -8.84 -0.67 24.15
CA GLY A 140 -7.94 -1.54 24.91
C GLY A 140 -8.55 -2.17 26.17
N ASP A 141 -9.66 -1.67 26.67
CA ASP A 141 -10.46 -2.27 27.72
C ASP A 141 -11.48 -3.32 27.24
N ASP A 142 -11.75 -3.40 25.94
CA ASP A 142 -12.55 -4.47 25.36
C ASP A 142 -11.73 -5.79 25.21
N HIS A 143 -10.45 -5.68 24.82
CA HIS A 143 -9.52 -6.81 24.72
C HIS A 143 -8.06 -6.36 24.60
N GLU A 144 -7.10 -7.16 25.11
CA GLU A 144 -5.67 -6.84 25.03
C GLU A 144 -5.06 -7.07 23.65
N ASN A 145 -5.58 -8.03 22.90
CA ASN A 145 -5.10 -8.35 21.56
C ASN A 145 -5.81 -7.47 20.52
N ARG A 146 -5.06 -6.68 19.74
CA ARG A 146 -5.60 -5.79 18.72
C ARG A 146 -6.37 -6.52 17.61
N ASN A 147 -6.02 -7.75 17.28
CA ASN A 147 -6.76 -8.53 16.29
C ASN A 147 -8.19 -8.83 16.78
N GLU A 148 -8.34 -9.11 18.09
CA GLU A 148 -9.65 -9.29 18.72
C GLU A 148 -10.43 -7.96 18.78
N LEU A 149 -9.74 -6.82 19.00
CA LEU A 149 -10.39 -5.50 18.92
C LEU A 149 -10.97 -5.24 17.52
N ALA A 150 -10.24 -5.61 16.46
CA ALA A 150 -10.75 -5.49 15.09
C ALA A 150 -12.03 -6.32 14.89
N ALA A 151 -12.06 -7.56 15.39
CA ALA A 151 -13.25 -8.41 15.35
C ALA A 151 -14.41 -7.84 16.20
N ILE A 152 -14.13 -7.20 17.34
CA ILE A 152 -15.14 -6.50 18.16
C ILE A 152 -15.71 -5.30 17.37
N ALA A 153 -14.85 -4.48 16.77
CA ALA A 153 -15.28 -3.34 15.95
C ALA A 153 -16.17 -3.79 14.78
N GLN A 154 -15.80 -4.88 14.09
CA GLN A 154 -16.59 -5.47 12.99
C GLN A 154 -17.98 -5.92 13.47
N ARG A 155 -18.06 -6.62 14.63
CA ARG A 155 -19.35 -7.03 15.23
C ARG A 155 -20.21 -5.82 15.61
N ARG A 156 -19.63 -4.78 16.21
CA ARG A 156 -20.35 -3.53 16.55
C ARG A 156 -20.86 -2.80 15.30
N ALA A 157 -20.06 -2.76 14.23
CA ALA A 157 -20.48 -2.21 12.97
C ALA A 157 -21.65 -3.01 12.35
N ALA A 158 -21.60 -4.35 12.43
CA ALA A 158 -22.67 -5.21 11.95
C ALA A 158 -23.98 -4.98 12.72
N GLN A 159 -23.91 -4.78 14.03
CA GLN A 159 -25.09 -4.43 14.85
C GLN A 159 -25.72 -3.11 14.44
N LEU A 160 -24.89 -2.06 14.20
CA LEU A 160 -25.39 -0.76 13.78
C LEU A 160 -25.98 -0.76 12.38
N LEU A 161 -25.42 -1.56 11.46
CA LEU A 161 -25.91 -1.69 10.07
C LEU A 161 -27.05 -2.70 9.92
N GLY A 162 -27.36 -3.49 10.97
CA GLY A 162 -28.39 -4.51 10.92
C GLY A 162 -28.10 -5.67 9.96
N ARG A 163 -26.82 -5.87 9.60
CA ARG A 163 -26.36 -6.94 8.70
C ARG A 163 -24.90 -7.31 8.97
N GLU A 164 -24.50 -8.45 8.47
CA GLU A 164 -23.05 -8.78 8.46
C GLU A 164 -22.26 -7.77 7.63
N VAL A 165 -21.06 -7.48 8.10
CA VAL A 165 -20.09 -6.58 7.45
C VAL A 165 -18.84 -7.40 7.15
N PRO A 166 -18.65 -7.84 5.91
CA PRO A 166 -17.45 -8.56 5.53
C PRO A 166 -16.22 -7.62 5.57
N GLY A 167 -15.03 -8.19 5.85
CA GLY A 167 -13.80 -7.41 6.01
C GLY A 167 -13.53 -6.43 4.87
N HIS A 168 -13.80 -6.83 3.62
CA HIS A 168 -13.59 -5.98 2.46
C HIS A 168 -14.45 -4.69 2.43
N GLU A 169 -15.50 -4.59 3.25
CA GLU A 169 -16.27 -3.36 3.43
C GLU A 169 -15.69 -2.46 4.54
N ILE A 170 -14.64 -2.90 5.22
CA ILE A 170 -13.98 -2.20 6.33
C ILE A 170 -12.64 -1.65 5.86
N LEU A 171 -12.36 -0.40 6.20
CA LEU A 171 -11.06 0.24 6.06
C LEU A 171 -10.55 0.60 7.45
N VAL A 172 -9.39 0.09 7.83
CA VAL A 172 -8.65 0.50 9.03
C VAL A 172 -7.64 1.57 8.63
N ILE A 173 -7.51 2.62 9.43
CA ILE A 173 -6.51 3.68 9.24
C ILE A 173 -5.67 3.74 10.52
N GLY A 174 -4.36 3.53 10.39
CA GLY A 174 -3.43 3.47 11.51
C GLY A 174 -2.00 3.80 11.11
N ASP A 175 -1.09 3.94 12.08
CA ASP A 175 0.30 4.37 11.87
C ASP A 175 1.33 3.30 12.25
N THR A 176 0.89 2.09 12.62
CA THR A 176 1.76 1.02 13.07
C THR A 176 1.55 -0.29 12.32
N GLN A 177 2.57 -1.17 12.38
CA GLN A 177 2.45 -2.57 11.93
C GLN A 177 1.23 -3.26 12.56
N ALA A 178 0.94 -3.00 13.84
CA ALA A 178 -0.18 -3.63 14.54
C ALA A 178 -1.55 -3.26 13.94
N ASP A 179 -1.69 -2.08 13.33
CA ASP A 179 -2.91 -1.67 12.63
C ASP A 179 -3.09 -2.44 11.32
N ILE A 180 -2.00 -2.68 10.61
CA ILE A 180 -2.01 -3.49 9.38
C ILE A 180 -2.39 -4.94 9.72
N GLU A 181 -1.76 -5.52 10.74
CA GLU A 181 -2.01 -6.90 11.17
C GLU A 181 -3.46 -7.10 11.64
N CYS A 182 -4.01 -6.18 12.44
CA CYS A 182 -5.38 -6.30 12.93
C CYS A 182 -6.43 -6.10 11.82
N ALA A 183 -6.15 -5.27 10.82
CA ALA A 183 -6.97 -5.18 9.63
C ALA A 183 -6.99 -6.50 8.86
N HIS A 184 -5.81 -7.08 8.60
CA HIS A 184 -5.68 -8.37 7.91
C HIS A 184 -6.39 -9.50 8.65
N ALA A 185 -6.36 -9.51 10.00
CA ALA A 185 -7.01 -10.54 10.81
C ALA A 185 -8.52 -10.67 10.57
N ILE A 186 -9.18 -9.60 10.15
CA ILE A 186 -10.61 -9.58 9.81
C ILE A 186 -10.88 -9.49 8.30
N GLY A 187 -9.85 -9.65 7.46
CA GLY A 187 -9.97 -9.48 6.01
C GLY A 187 -10.27 -8.03 5.59
N ALA A 188 -9.99 -7.04 6.44
CA ALA A 188 -10.14 -5.62 6.15
C ALA A 188 -8.89 -5.06 5.46
N ARG A 189 -9.07 -3.94 4.79
CA ARG A 189 -7.96 -3.17 4.22
C ARG A 189 -7.36 -2.23 5.26
N CYS A 190 -6.06 -1.96 5.15
CA CYS A 190 -5.39 -0.97 5.97
C CYS A 190 -4.83 0.17 5.10
N LEU A 191 -5.18 1.41 5.44
CA LEU A 191 -4.43 2.61 5.07
C LEU A 191 -3.44 2.91 6.20
N ALA A 192 -2.17 2.73 5.95
CA ALA A 192 -1.12 3.05 6.90
C ALA A 192 -0.61 4.49 6.69
N VAL A 193 -0.35 5.23 7.76
CA VAL A 193 0.18 6.60 7.71
C VAL A 193 1.45 6.73 8.53
N ALA A 194 2.50 7.31 7.96
CA ALA A 194 3.79 7.49 8.62
C ALA A 194 3.80 8.75 9.53
N THR A 195 2.68 9.06 10.16
CA THR A 195 2.55 10.21 11.06
C THR A 195 2.83 9.87 12.52
N GLY A 196 3.06 8.61 12.86
CA GLY A 196 3.24 8.14 14.24
C GLY A 196 4.48 7.30 14.46
N GLY A 197 4.29 6.05 14.94
CA GLY A 197 5.36 5.21 15.46
C GLY A 197 6.27 4.60 14.41
N ASP A 198 5.73 4.17 13.27
CA ASP A 198 6.48 3.43 12.25
C ASP A 198 6.79 4.29 11.01
N PRO A 199 8.02 4.24 10.49
CA PRO A 199 8.38 4.96 9.27
C PRO A 199 7.78 4.28 8.02
N LEU A 200 7.49 5.07 6.98
CA LEU A 200 6.86 4.60 5.74
C LEU A 200 7.47 3.32 5.13
N PRO A 201 8.82 3.13 5.07
CA PRO A 201 9.39 1.90 4.56
C PRO A 201 9.08 0.67 5.41
N HIS A 202 8.92 0.82 6.75
CA HIS A 202 8.54 -0.25 7.65
C HIS A 202 7.07 -0.64 7.42
N LEU A 203 6.17 0.35 7.36
CA LEU A 203 4.76 0.12 7.07
C LEU A 203 4.55 -0.61 5.74
N LEU A 204 5.26 -0.20 4.68
CA LEU A 204 5.20 -0.83 3.36
C LEU A 204 5.62 -2.30 3.39
N ALA A 205 6.56 -2.69 4.25
CA ALA A 205 7.02 -4.07 4.38
C ALA A 205 5.93 -5.02 4.92
N HIS A 206 4.88 -4.49 5.57
CA HIS A 206 3.76 -5.25 6.12
C HIS A 206 2.52 -5.30 5.21
N SER A 207 2.67 -4.92 3.93
CA SER A 207 1.64 -5.03 2.89
C SER A 207 0.30 -4.34 3.24
N PRO A 208 0.29 -3.07 3.67
CA PRO A 208 -0.96 -2.32 3.79
C PRO A 208 -1.59 -2.16 2.40
N ALA A 209 -2.90 -1.96 2.35
CA ALA A 209 -3.59 -1.61 1.11
C ALA A 209 -3.06 -0.29 0.52
N LEU A 210 -2.66 0.65 1.38
CA LEU A 210 -2.03 1.91 1.04
C LEU A 210 -1.15 2.37 2.20
N ALA A 211 -0.01 3.00 1.90
CA ALA A 211 0.80 3.70 2.89
C ALA A 211 1.14 5.11 2.40
N LEU A 212 0.94 6.10 3.27
CA LEU A 212 1.12 7.52 2.99
C LEU A 212 1.98 8.19 4.07
N ASP A 213 2.60 9.32 3.73
CA ASP A 213 3.27 10.15 4.73
C ASP A 213 2.28 10.80 5.70
N SER A 214 1.05 11.13 5.24
CA SER A 214 -0.01 11.69 6.07
C SER A 214 -1.39 11.57 5.41
N LEU A 215 -2.47 11.77 6.17
CA LEU A 215 -3.84 11.78 5.68
C LEU A 215 -4.15 12.97 4.76
N GLY A 216 -3.36 14.04 4.81
CA GLY A 216 -3.50 15.20 3.92
C GLY A 216 -3.17 14.88 2.45
N ALA A 217 -2.54 13.75 2.18
CA ALA A 217 -2.17 13.34 0.82
C ALA A 217 -3.31 12.63 0.07
N VAL A 218 -4.47 12.35 0.71
CA VAL A 218 -5.54 11.55 0.10
C VAL A 218 -6.89 12.26 0.12
N SER A 219 -7.61 12.26 -1.02
CA SER A 219 -9.02 12.67 -1.05
C SER A 219 -9.94 11.53 -0.63
N VAL A 220 -11.09 11.87 0.01
CA VAL A 220 -12.09 10.88 0.46
C VAL A 220 -12.60 10.02 -0.68
N GLN A 221 -12.87 10.63 -1.82
CA GLN A 221 -13.35 9.88 -2.98
C GLN A 221 -12.32 8.84 -3.40
N ARG A 222 -11.05 9.20 -3.47
CA ARG A 222 -9.93 8.33 -3.78
C ARG A 222 -9.78 7.21 -2.74
N LEU A 223 -9.91 7.54 -1.46
CA LEU A 223 -9.86 6.57 -0.36
C LEU A 223 -10.95 5.49 -0.46
N LEU A 224 -12.19 5.89 -0.75
CA LEU A 224 -13.33 4.97 -0.85
C LEU A 224 -13.33 4.19 -2.18
N GLU A 225 -12.84 4.78 -3.26
CA GLU A 225 -12.67 4.15 -4.58
C GLU A 225 -11.48 3.18 -4.60
N ALA A 226 -10.42 3.45 -3.86
CA ALA A 226 -9.28 2.54 -3.69
C ALA A 226 -9.72 1.14 -3.25
N GLY A 227 -10.83 1.03 -2.51
CA GLY A 227 -11.42 -0.23 -2.13
C GLY A 227 -11.99 -1.09 -3.25
N ARG A 228 -12.27 -0.52 -4.40
CA ARG A 228 -12.82 -1.28 -5.53
C ARG A 228 -11.75 -1.89 -6.42
N HIS A 229 -10.55 -1.31 -6.44
CA HIS A 229 -9.45 -1.72 -7.33
C HIS A 229 -8.42 -2.65 -6.68
N TRP A 230 -8.41 -2.78 -5.32
CA TRP A 230 -7.38 -3.53 -4.60
C TRP A 230 -7.71 -5.00 -4.39
N GLU A 231 -8.99 -5.35 -4.33
CA GLU A 231 -9.47 -6.72 -4.09
C GLU A 231 -9.65 -7.55 -5.36
N ARG A 232 -9.66 -6.91 -6.51
CA ARG A 232 -9.65 -7.58 -7.79
C ARG A 232 -8.46 -7.10 -8.58
N PRO A 233 -7.62 -8.00 -9.09
CA PRO A 233 -6.74 -7.64 -10.19
C PRO A 233 -7.57 -6.83 -11.19
N THR A 234 -7.03 -5.73 -11.70
CA THR A 234 -7.74 -4.94 -12.73
C THR A 234 -8.25 -5.93 -13.77
N ASP A 235 -9.54 -5.94 -14.02
CA ASP A 235 -10.12 -6.81 -15.03
C ASP A 235 -9.79 -6.22 -16.41
N TRP A 236 -8.55 -6.48 -16.83
CA TRP A 236 -8.02 -6.00 -18.10
C TRP A 236 -8.87 -6.49 -19.27
N GLU A 237 -9.39 -7.73 -19.19
CA GLU A 237 -10.24 -8.28 -20.23
C GLU A 237 -11.55 -7.46 -20.35
N ALA A 238 -12.20 -7.14 -19.24
CA ALA A 238 -13.41 -6.31 -19.27
C ALA A 238 -13.13 -4.91 -19.84
N LEU A 239 -11.95 -4.32 -19.56
CA LEU A 239 -11.56 -3.03 -20.12
C LEU A 239 -11.35 -3.10 -21.63
N TYR A 240 -10.70 -4.16 -22.15
CA TYR A 240 -10.57 -4.37 -23.60
C TYR A 240 -11.92 -4.58 -24.26
N GLN A 241 -12.81 -5.39 -23.68
CA GLN A 241 -14.19 -5.60 -24.18
C GLN A 241 -14.99 -4.29 -24.19
N ALA A 242 -14.85 -3.46 -23.15
CA ALA A 242 -15.49 -2.15 -23.08
C ALA A 242 -14.84 -1.08 -23.97
N ARG A 243 -13.71 -1.38 -24.62
CA ARG A 243 -12.89 -0.44 -25.39
C ARG A 243 -12.39 0.76 -24.56
N ASP A 244 -12.28 0.62 -23.25
CA ASP A 244 -11.67 1.61 -22.36
C ASP A 244 -10.18 1.32 -22.19
N THR A 245 -9.40 1.58 -23.21
CA THR A 245 -7.97 1.29 -23.30
C THR A 245 -7.14 2.57 -23.39
N ARG A 246 -7.29 3.47 -22.44
CA ARG A 246 -6.63 4.82 -22.41
C ARG A 246 -5.10 4.76 -22.41
N TRP A 247 -4.52 3.65 -21.97
CA TRP A 247 -3.08 3.41 -22.02
C TRP A 247 -2.56 3.13 -23.42
N ASP A 248 -3.38 2.59 -24.31
CA ASP A 248 -3.05 2.34 -25.72
C ASP A 248 -3.01 3.65 -26.50
N LYS A 249 -1.91 3.90 -27.19
CA LYS A 249 -1.69 5.11 -27.99
C LYS A 249 -1.76 4.85 -29.50
N GLY A 250 -2.05 3.60 -29.90
CA GLY A 250 -2.17 3.20 -31.31
C GLY A 250 -0.85 3.07 -32.05
N GLU A 251 0.29 3.26 -31.37
CA GLU A 251 1.63 3.21 -31.93
C GLU A 251 2.65 2.75 -30.88
N PRO A 252 3.86 2.30 -31.32
CA PRO A 252 4.89 1.89 -30.38
C PRO A 252 5.40 3.07 -29.54
N THR A 253 5.87 2.79 -28.32
CA THR A 253 6.40 3.85 -27.47
C THR A 253 7.58 4.56 -28.12
N PRO A 254 7.59 5.92 -28.12
CA PRO A 254 8.71 6.71 -28.65
C PRO A 254 10.07 6.30 -28.07
N ALA A 255 10.08 5.88 -26.80
CA ALA A 255 11.27 5.39 -26.11
C ALA A 255 11.90 4.18 -26.80
N LEU A 256 11.09 3.19 -27.22
CA LEU A 256 11.57 2.01 -27.93
C LEU A 256 12.05 2.38 -29.33
N VAL A 257 11.28 3.20 -30.05
CA VAL A 257 11.65 3.62 -31.42
C VAL A 257 13.01 4.31 -31.41
N ASP A 258 13.24 5.22 -30.47
CA ASP A 258 14.53 5.90 -30.33
C ASP A 258 15.65 4.92 -29.93
N PHE A 259 15.38 4.01 -28.98
CA PHE A 259 16.37 3.01 -28.57
C PHE A 259 16.83 2.13 -29.73
N LEU A 260 15.90 1.61 -30.53
CA LEU A 260 16.22 0.76 -31.69
C LEU A 260 16.98 1.51 -32.79
N ARG A 261 16.64 2.79 -33.01
CA ARG A 261 17.36 3.66 -33.93
C ARG A 261 18.79 3.96 -33.47
N ASP A 262 18.96 4.28 -32.21
CA ASP A 262 20.21 4.75 -31.62
C ASP A 262 21.19 3.62 -31.27
N HIS A 263 20.70 2.35 -31.27
CA HIS A 263 21.45 1.14 -30.97
C HIS A 263 21.35 0.07 -32.05
N PRO A 264 21.77 0.37 -33.31
CA PRO A 264 21.69 -0.56 -34.44
C PRO A 264 22.54 -1.83 -34.24
N GLU A 265 23.54 -1.79 -33.36
CA GLU A 265 24.37 -2.95 -33.00
C GLU A 265 23.58 -4.10 -32.42
N PHE A 266 22.48 -3.84 -31.70
CA PHE A 266 21.60 -4.88 -31.19
C PHE A 266 20.74 -5.48 -32.31
N SER A 267 20.18 -4.63 -33.17
CA SER A 267 19.40 -5.07 -34.35
C SER A 267 20.24 -5.92 -35.28
N ALA A 268 21.52 -5.57 -35.51
CA ALA A 268 22.42 -6.32 -36.35
C ALA A 268 22.72 -7.75 -35.85
N ARG A 269 22.64 -7.96 -34.55
CA ARG A 269 22.79 -9.30 -33.92
C ARG A 269 21.50 -10.12 -34.03
N GLY A 270 20.37 -9.43 -34.14
CA GLY A 270 19.04 -10.06 -34.03
C GLY A 270 18.82 -10.68 -32.66
N GLY A 271 17.99 -11.71 -32.61
CA GLY A 271 17.68 -12.44 -31.37
C GLY A 271 16.19 -12.56 -31.13
N THR A 272 15.85 -13.10 -29.97
CA THR A 272 14.47 -13.27 -29.51
C THR A 272 14.11 -12.16 -28.51
N VAL A 273 12.88 -11.64 -28.60
CA VAL A 273 12.35 -10.70 -27.62
C VAL A 273 10.96 -11.10 -27.16
N ALA A 274 10.77 -11.15 -25.83
CA ALA A 274 9.46 -11.25 -25.23
C ALA A 274 8.94 -9.86 -24.83
N VAL A 275 7.66 -9.60 -25.10
CA VAL A 275 6.97 -8.36 -24.74
C VAL A 275 5.76 -8.75 -23.89
N PRO A 276 5.94 -8.89 -22.54
CA PRO A 276 4.82 -9.14 -21.64
C PRO A 276 3.94 -7.88 -21.50
N GLY A 277 2.62 -8.08 -21.34
CA GLY A 277 1.63 -7.01 -21.36
C GLY A 277 1.58 -6.30 -22.70
N CYS A 278 1.70 -7.03 -23.81
CA CYS A 278 1.88 -6.47 -25.15
C CYS A 278 0.66 -5.70 -25.69
N GLY A 279 -0.50 -5.84 -25.06
CA GLY A 279 -1.73 -5.23 -25.54
C GLY A 279 -2.00 -5.55 -27.01
N ARG A 280 -2.29 -4.54 -27.80
CA ARG A 280 -2.49 -4.66 -29.26
C ARG A 280 -1.20 -4.90 -30.07
N GLY A 281 -0.05 -5.07 -29.41
CA GLY A 281 1.20 -5.53 -30.02
C GLY A 281 2.02 -4.49 -30.75
N HIS A 282 1.82 -3.19 -30.50
CA HIS A 282 2.55 -2.11 -31.19
C HIS A 282 4.06 -2.20 -30.99
N ASP A 283 4.50 -2.37 -29.74
CA ASP A 283 5.93 -2.48 -29.39
C ASP A 283 6.55 -3.78 -29.89
N ALA A 284 5.83 -4.92 -29.81
CA ALA A 284 6.31 -6.19 -30.36
C ALA A 284 6.55 -6.12 -31.87
N ARG A 285 5.67 -5.43 -32.62
CA ARG A 285 5.88 -5.18 -34.06
C ARG A 285 7.05 -4.24 -34.33
N ALA A 286 7.32 -3.26 -33.46
CA ALA A 286 8.48 -2.39 -33.61
C ALA A 286 9.79 -3.20 -33.45
N TRP A 287 9.87 -4.12 -32.51
CA TRP A 287 10.99 -5.06 -32.37
C TRP A 287 11.14 -5.95 -33.61
N ALA A 288 10.03 -6.50 -34.13
CA ALA A 288 10.08 -7.35 -35.33
C ALA A 288 10.52 -6.57 -36.56
N LYS A 289 10.08 -5.31 -36.74
CA LYS A 289 10.56 -4.43 -37.82
C LYS A 289 12.06 -4.15 -37.72
N ALA A 290 12.63 -4.17 -36.52
CA ALA A 290 14.05 -4.01 -36.30
C ALA A 290 14.85 -5.31 -36.47
N GLY A 291 14.21 -6.43 -36.92
CA GLY A 291 14.89 -7.69 -37.24
C GLY A 291 14.91 -8.72 -36.12
N PHE A 292 14.19 -8.52 -35.04
CA PHE A 292 14.07 -9.49 -33.94
C PHE A 292 12.92 -10.47 -34.15
N ARG A 293 13.03 -11.67 -33.56
CA ARG A 293 11.92 -12.59 -33.41
C ARG A 293 11.11 -12.21 -32.17
N ALA A 294 10.00 -11.48 -32.39
CA ALA A 294 9.22 -10.91 -31.27
C ALA A 294 8.05 -11.83 -30.89
N ARG A 295 7.86 -12.01 -29.59
CA ARG A 295 6.73 -12.73 -28.99
C ARG A 295 6.03 -11.83 -27.99
N GLY A 296 4.80 -11.43 -28.34
CA GLY A 296 3.93 -10.66 -27.45
C GLY A 296 3.12 -11.59 -26.57
N PHE A 297 2.98 -11.24 -25.31
CA PHE A 297 2.19 -11.98 -24.35
C PHE A 297 1.24 -11.02 -23.63
N ASP A 298 -0.01 -11.39 -23.49
CA ASP A 298 -0.97 -10.62 -22.71
C ASP A 298 -1.90 -11.56 -21.95
N PHE A 299 -2.34 -11.12 -20.80
CA PHE A 299 -3.30 -11.85 -19.98
C PHE A 299 -4.71 -11.82 -20.59
N ALA A 300 -5.09 -10.67 -21.19
CA ALA A 300 -6.41 -10.44 -21.76
C ALA A 300 -6.57 -11.13 -23.14
N PRO A 301 -7.47 -12.10 -23.29
CA PRO A 301 -7.70 -12.78 -24.56
C PRO A 301 -8.15 -11.80 -25.67
N THR A 302 -8.93 -10.78 -25.36
CA THR A 302 -9.35 -9.76 -26.33
C THR A 302 -8.14 -8.97 -26.85
N ALA A 303 -7.19 -8.59 -26.00
CA ALA A 303 -5.95 -7.92 -26.44
C ALA A 303 -5.15 -8.78 -27.43
N VAL A 304 -4.99 -10.07 -27.11
CA VAL A 304 -4.30 -11.05 -27.97
C VAL A 304 -5.03 -11.23 -29.30
N ALA A 305 -6.36 -11.33 -29.28
CA ALA A 305 -7.16 -11.43 -30.49
C ALA A 305 -7.03 -10.20 -31.39
N GLU A 306 -7.11 -9.01 -30.80
CA GLU A 306 -6.92 -7.73 -31.53
C GLU A 306 -5.48 -7.60 -32.07
N ALA A 307 -4.46 -8.03 -31.29
CA ALA A 307 -3.08 -8.07 -31.77
C ALA A 307 -2.90 -9.01 -32.98
N ASN A 308 -3.49 -10.20 -32.95
CA ASN A 308 -3.42 -11.15 -34.05
C ASN A 308 -4.24 -10.73 -35.28
N ALA A 309 -5.29 -9.91 -35.12
CA ALA A 309 -6.12 -9.41 -36.23
C ALA A 309 -5.38 -8.41 -37.13
N VAL A 310 -4.29 -7.81 -36.65
CA VAL A 310 -3.46 -6.91 -37.47
C VAL A 310 -2.50 -7.72 -38.31
N THR A 311 -2.49 -7.48 -39.62
CA THR A 311 -1.59 -8.13 -40.59
C THR A 311 -0.12 -7.89 -40.24
N ASN A 312 0.65 -8.97 -40.15
CA ASN A 312 2.08 -8.95 -39.81
C ASN A 312 2.95 -9.46 -40.97
N GLU A 313 2.57 -9.20 -42.23
CA GLU A 313 3.29 -9.69 -43.42
C GLU A 313 4.79 -9.34 -43.35
N GLY A 314 5.62 -10.35 -43.52
CA GLY A 314 7.08 -10.23 -43.50
C GLY A 314 7.72 -9.99 -42.11
N LEU A 315 6.94 -9.98 -41.01
CA LEU A 315 7.45 -9.81 -39.68
C LEU A 315 7.45 -11.14 -38.90
N ASP A 316 8.55 -11.45 -38.23
CA ASP A 316 8.61 -12.58 -37.29
C ASP A 316 8.05 -12.14 -35.93
N VAL A 317 6.73 -12.04 -35.85
CA VAL A 317 6.00 -11.66 -34.62
C VAL A 317 4.79 -12.57 -34.42
N SER A 318 4.54 -12.98 -33.18
CA SER A 318 3.34 -13.71 -32.77
C SER A 318 2.86 -13.27 -31.41
N PHE A 319 1.56 -13.45 -31.13
CA PHE A 319 0.92 -13.02 -29.90
C PHE A 319 0.23 -14.21 -29.21
N HIS A 320 0.44 -14.32 -27.90
CA HIS A 320 0.00 -15.45 -27.09
C HIS A 320 -0.67 -14.98 -25.82
N GLN A 321 -1.71 -15.68 -25.42
CA GLN A 321 -2.30 -15.45 -24.11
C GLN A 321 -1.42 -16.10 -23.05
N ALA A 322 -0.96 -15.31 -22.06
CA ALA A 322 -0.20 -15.81 -20.92
C ALA A 322 -0.32 -14.85 -19.73
N ASP A 323 -0.34 -15.42 -18.54
CA ASP A 323 -0.17 -14.68 -17.30
C ASP A 323 1.34 -14.61 -16.97
N PHE A 324 1.90 -13.42 -17.11
CA PHE A 324 3.33 -13.18 -16.84
C PHE A 324 3.73 -13.44 -15.38
N LEU A 325 2.77 -13.32 -14.45
CA LEU A 325 3.00 -13.49 -13.02
C LEU A 325 2.81 -14.95 -12.56
N ALA A 326 2.28 -15.83 -13.40
CA ALA A 326 1.99 -17.23 -13.03
C ALA A 326 3.22 -18.14 -12.90
N GLY A 327 4.45 -17.61 -13.03
CA GLY A 327 5.70 -18.30 -12.70
C GLY A 327 6.14 -19.40 -13.66
N THR A 328 5.56 -19.50 -14.86
CA THR A 328 6.01 -20.45 -15.89
C THR A 328 6.43 -19.71 -17.16
N ALA A 329 7.73 -19.57 -17.35
CA ALA A 329 8.26 -18.98 -18.58
C ALA A 329 7.93 -19.88 -19.78
N PRO A 330 7.40 -19.35 -20.90
CA PRO A 330 7.17 -20.12 -22.13
C PRO A 330 8.48 -20.44 -22.85
N GLY A 331 9.60 -20.05 -22.29
CA GLY A 331 10.96 -20.17 -22.78
C GLY A 331 11.83 -19.02 -22.29
N THR A 332 13.08 -18.98 -22.73
CA THR A 332 13.99 -17.86 -22.45
C THR A 332 14.24 -17.03 -23.70
N PHE A 333 14.46 -15.74 -23.50
CA PHE A 333 14.62 -14.75 -24.56
C PHE A 333 15.91 -13.95 -24.37
N ASP A 334 16.51 -13.52 -25.47
CA ASP A 334 17.69 -12.64 -25.42
C ASP A 334 17.33 -11.26 -24.86
N TRP A 335 16.06 -10.86 -25.07
CA TRP A 335 15.49 -9.62 -24.58
C TRP A 335 14.12 -9.83 -23.96
N VAL A 336 13.85 -9.13 -22.85
CA VAL A 336 12.50 -8.83 -22.39
C VAL A 336 12.32 -7.32 -22.47
N PHE A 337 11.21 -6.90 -23.07
CA PHE A 337 10.84 -5.49 -23.15
C PHE A 337 9.50 -5.25 -22.50
N GLU A 338 9.40 -4.23 -21.66
CA GLU A 338 8.12 -3.81 -21.10
C GLU A 338 7.89 -2.31 -21.20
N HIS A 339 6.63 -1.95 -21.41
CA HIS A 339 6.12 -0.60 -21.34
C HIS A 339 4.71 -0.65 -20.74
N THR A 340 4.52 0.05 -19.61
CA THR A 340 3.25 0.13 -18.87
C THR A 340 2.75 -1.14 -18.17
N LEU A 341 3.50 -2.24 -18.15
CA LEU A 341 3.11 -3.44 -17.40
C LEU A 341 3.47 -3.33 -15.91
N PHE A 342 4.70 -2.93 -15.55
CA PHE A 342 5.11 -2.81 -14.14
C PHE A 342 4.21 -1.87 -13.34
N CYS A 343 3.76 -0.78 -13.94
CA CYS A 343 2.82 0.14 -13.31
C CYS A 343 1.36 -0.33 -13.33
N ALA A 344 1.06 -1.41 -14.05
CA ALA A 344 -0.27 -1.99 -14.15
C ALA A 344 -0.54 -3.06 -13.11
N ILE A 345 0.51 -3.61 -12.47
CA ILE A 345 0.41 -4.65 -11.46
C ILE A 345 0.43 -4.08 -10.04
N PRO A 346 -0.31 -4.70 -9.09
CA PRO A 346 -0.28 -4.27 -7.70
C PRO A 346 1.13 -4.32 -7.11
N PRO A 347 1.53 -3.37 -6.24
CA PRO A 347 2.85 -3.36 -5.60
C PRO A 347 3.22 -4.66 -4.88
N ALA A 348 2.24 -5.38 -4.31
CA ALA A 348 2.42 -6.68 -3.67
C ALA A 348 2.92 -7.79 -4.63
N SER A 349 2.65 -7.66 -5.94
CA SER A 349 3.05 -8.64 -6.96
C SER A 349 4.37 -8.28 -7.66
N ARG A 350 5.05 -7.21 -7.24
CA ARG A 350 6.29 -6.73 -7.89
C ARG A 350 7.48 -7.67 -7.74
N ASP A 351 7.55 -8.43 -6.64
CA ASP A 351 8.61 -9.43 -6.47
C ASP A 351 8.38 -10.63 -7.38
N ASP A 352 7.13 -11.05 -7.57
CA ASP A 352 6.76 -12.07 -8.57
C ASP A 352 7.12 -11.60 -9.98
N TYR A 353 6.82 -10.33 -10.29
CA TYR A 353 7.20 -9.72 -11.55
C TYR A 353 8.71 -9.78 -11.81
N VAL A 354 9.53 -9.38 -10.83
CA VAL A 354 10.99 -9.40 -10.95
C VAL A 354 11.51 -10.81 -11.16
N ARG A 355 10.94 -11.82 -10.45
CA ARG A 355 11.27 -13.23 -10.69
C ARG A 355 10.94 -13.67 -12.11
N SER A 356 9.74 -13.34 -12.60
CA SER A 356 9.32 -13.67 -13.97
C SER A 356 10.25 -13.06 -15.02
N VAL A 357 10.59 -11.76 -14.88
CA VAL A 357 11.58 -11.12 -15.78
C VAL A 357 12.91 -11.87 -15.74
N ALA A 358 13.36 -12.24 -14.53
CA ALA A 358 14.61 -12.98 -14.37
C ALA A 358 14.58 -14.36 -14.99
N GLU A 359 13.46 -15.06 -14.95
CA GLU A 359 13.29 -16.38 -15.58
C GLU A 359 13.20 -16.31 -17.10
N TRP A 360 12.56 -15.26 -17.62
CA TRP A 360 12.36 -15.12 -19.07
C TRP A 360 13.59 -14.59 -19.82
N VAL A 361 14.50 -13.86 -19.16
CA VAL A 361 15.74 -13.37 -19.79
C VAL A 361 16.83 -14.44 -19.71
N THR A 362 17.50 -14.74 -20.82
CA THR A 362 18.67 -15.64 -20.82
C THR A 362 19.81 -15.08 -19.96
N PRO A 363 20.66 -15.89 -19.32
CA PRO A 363 21.89 -15.40 -18.69
C PRO A 363 22.71 -14.55 -19.69
N GLY A 364 23.12 -13.35 -19.27
CA GLY A 364 23.78 -12.37 -20.14
C GLY A 364 22.87 -11.61 -21.09
N GLY A 365 21.59 -11.96 -21.20
CA GLY A 365 20.57 -11.25 -21.97
C GLY A 365 20.15 -9.92 -21.32
N HIS A 366 19.22 -9.23 -21.95
CA HIS A 366 18.85 -7.86 -21.56
C HIS A 366 17.37 -7.72 -21.19
N TYR A 367 17.12 -6.85 -20.23
CA TYR A 367 15.79 -6.35 -19.91
C TYR A 367 15.78 -4.82 -20.16
N LEU A 368 14.91 -4.39 -21.06
CA LEU A 368 14.67 -2.97 -21.34
C LEU A 368 13.26 -2.61 -20.86
N ALA A 369 13.18 -1.67 -19.95
CA ALA A 369 11.92 -1.23 -19.36
C ALA A 369 11.69 0.26 -19.53
N VAL A 370 10.47 0.64 -19.87
CA VAL A 370 9.98 2.03 -19.82
C VAL A 370 9.04 2.15 -18.63
N ASN A 371 9.61 2.46 -17.47
CA ASN A 371 8.86 2.50 -16.23
C ASN A 371 8.23 3.88 -16.00
N TYR A 372 6.98 3.87 -15.54
CA TYR A 372 6.26 5.06 -15.14
C TYR A 372 6.62 5.44 -13.71
N LEU A 373 7.31 6.57 -13.53
CA LEU A 373 7.76 7.06 -12.23
C LEU A 373 6.77 8.09 -11.71
N GLN A 374 6.07 7.73 -10.65
CA GLN A 374 5.23 8.63 -9.87
C GLN A 374 5.53 8.42 -8.39
N PRO A 375 5.22 9.39 -7.53
CA PRO A 375 5.21 9.16 -6.09
C PRO A 375 4.39 7.92 -5.75
N GLN A 376 4.83 7.15 -4.73
CA GLN A 376 4.17 5.90 -4.32
C GLN A 376 2.77 6.10 -3.73
N ASP A 377 2.38 7.34 -3.48
CA ASP A 377 1.09 7.77 -2.97
C ASP A 377 -0.02 7.84 -4.01
N GLU A 378 0.29 7.62 -5.30
CA GLU A 378 -0.73 7.57 -6.34
C GLU A 378 -1.31 6.16 -6.50
N PHE A 379 -2.64 6.10 -6.45
CA PHE A 379 -3.40 4.89 -6.70
C PHE A 379 -3.27 4.44 -8.16
N GLY A 380 -3.05 3.16 -8.36
CA GLY A 380 -2.94 2.58 -9.69
C GLY A 380 -4.19 1.82 -10.15
N PRO A 381 -4.18 1.24 -11.34
CA PRO A 381 -3.14 1.52 -12.34
C PRO A 381 -3.26 2.93 -12.97
N PRO A 382 -2.16 3.62 -13.23
CA PRO A 382 -0.78 3.20 -13.02
C PRO A 382 -0.32 3.33 -11.55
N PHE A 383 0.28 2.27 -10.99
CA PHE A 383 0.91 2.30 -9.67
C PHE A 383 2.29 2.96 -9.76
N GLY A 384 2.54 3.97 -8.94
CA GLY A 384 3.81 4.68 -8.91
C GLY A 384 4.98 3.79 -8.50
N ALA A 385 6.18 4.13 -8.99
CA ALA A 385 7.44 3.51 -8.61
C ALA A 385 8.53 4.58 -8.50
N THR A 386 9.58 4.29 -7.74
CA THR A 386 10.76 5.15 -7.64
C THR A 386 11.98 4.48 -8.24
N VAL A 387 12.96 5.28 -8.69
CA VAL A 387 14.26 4.77 -9.18
C VAL A 387 14.91 3.88 -8.12
N LYS A 388 14.87 4.30 -6.84
CA LYS A 388 15.43 3.53 -5.73
C LYS A 388 14.77 2.16 -5.60
N GLU A 389 13.44 2.09 -5.65
CA GLU A 389 12.70 0.84 -5.60
C GLU A 389 13.10 -0.10 -6.74
N LEU A 390 13.08 0.40 -7.99
CA LEU A 390 13.44 -0.41 -9.15
C LEU A 390 14.87 -0.96 -9.03
N VAL A 391 15.84 -0.11 -8.66
CA VAL A 391 17.22 -0.55 -8.48
C VAL A 391 17.33 -1.60 -7.37
N THR A 392 16.67 -1.41 -6.24
CA THR A 392 16.69 -2.36 -5.13
C THR A 392 16.13 -3.73 -5.54
N ARG A 393 14.99 -3.76 -6.24
CA ARG A 393 14.30 -5.01 -6.63
C ARG A 393 15.04 -5.79 -7.71
N PHE A 394 15.57 -5.09 -8.73
CA PHE A 394 16.19 -5.75 -9.88
C PHE A 394 17.67 -6.12 -9.67
N SER A 395 18.43 -5.40 -8.83
CA SER A 395 19.86 -5.63 -8.62
C SER A 395 20.27 -7.03 -8.15
N PRO A 396 19.46 -7.81 -7.42
CA PRO A 396 19.80 -9.20 -7.10
C PRO A 396 19.97 -10.10 -8.34
N HIS A 397 19.22 -9.83 -9.41
CA HIS A 397 19.19 -10.66 -10.61
C HIS A 397 19.86 -10.01 -11.82
N PHE A 398 20.00 -8.69 -11.81
CA PHE A 398 20.45 -7.91 -12.97
C PHE A 398 21.53 -6.90 -12.58
N GLU A 399 22.38 -6.57 -13.55
CA GLU A 399 23.28 -5.44 -13.52
C GLU A 399 22.63 -4.26 -14.24
N LEU A 400 22.54 -3.08 -13.59
CA LEU A 400 22.05 -1.87 -14.24
C LEU A 400 23.12 -1.35 -15.19
N VAL A 401 22.83 -1.42 -16.50
CA VAL A 401 23.75 -0.89 -17.53
C VAL A 401 23.62 0.63 -17.63
N LYS A 402 22.39 1.12 -17.77
CA LYS A 402 22.09 2.57 -17.77
C LYS A 402 20.61 2.83 -17.53
N HIS A 403 20.29 4.06 -17.11
CA HIS A 403 18.94 4.59 -17.14
C HIS A 403 18.94 6.03 -17.64
N TRP A 404 17.84 6.47 -18.29
CA TRP A 404 17.72 7.81 -18.85
C TRP A 404 16.26 8.25 -18.95
N VAL A 405 16.03 9.56 -19.10
CA VAL A 405 14.71 10.11 -19.44
C VAL A 405 14.50 9.91 -20.94
N PRO A 406 13.48 9.15 -21.36
CA PRO A 406 13.20 8.93 -22.77
C PRO A 406 12.37 10.08 -23.36
N ARG A 407 12.24 10.09 -24.67
CA ARG A 407 11.11 10.74 -25.32
C ARG A 407 9.85 9.91 -25.02
N SER A 408 8.81 10.58 -24.55
CA SER A 408 7.55 9.97 -24.15
C SER A 408 6.38 10.51 -24.96
N PHE A 409 5.24 9.86 -24.87
CA PHE A 409 3.99 10.45 -25.33
C PHE A 409 3.70 11.76 -24.56
N PRO A 410 3.08 12.79 -25.19
CA PRO A 410 2.82 14.07 -24.52
C PRO A 410 2.12 13.95 -23.17
N SER A 411 1.18 12.99 -23.02
CA SER A 411 0.46 12.73 -21.77
C SER A 411 1.30 12.08 -20.67
N ARG A 412 2.54 11.64 -20.96
CA ARG A 412 3.46 10.94 -20.05
C ARG A 412 4.80 11.65 -19.90
N GLU A 413 4.97 12.80 -20.53
CA GLU A 413 6.21 13.56 -20.49
C GLU A 413 6.65 13.85 -19.07
N GLY A 414 7.95 13.62 -18.79
CA GLY A 414 8.53 13.77 -17.45
C GLY A 414 8.18 12.68 -16.43
N ARG A 415 7.30 11.75 -16.78
CA ARG A 415 6.84 10.68 -15.86
C ARG A 415 7.45 9.31 -16.18
N GLU A 416 8.13 9.17 -17.29
CA GLU A 416 8.73 7.90 -17.73
C GLU A 416 10.25 7.93 -17.59
N ARG A 417 10.84 6.76 -17.30
CA ARG A 417 12.27 6.54 -17.33
C ARG A 417 12.58 5.17 -17.93
N CYS A 418 13.55 5.14 -18.87
CA CYS A 418 14.09 3.90 -19.38
C CYS A 418 15.15 3.33 -18.47
N PHE A 419 15.15 2.00 -18.35
CA PHE A 419 16.19 1.22 -17.68
C PHE A 419 16.64 0.10 -18.60
N LEU A 420 17.95 0.02 -18.81
CA LEU A 420 18.58 -1.10 -19.49
C LEU A 420 19.34 -1.93 -18.48
N TRP A 421 18.95 -3.18 -18.34
CA TRP A 421 19.53 -4.15 -17.44
C TRP A 421 20.15 -5.31 -18.20
N ARG A 422 21.19 -5.90 -17.63
CA ARG A 422 21.79 -7.15 -18.13
C ARG A 422 21.61 -8.25 -17.08
N ARG A 423 21.12 -9.40 -17.49
CA ARG A 423 20.97 -10.58 -16.61
C ARG A 423 22.34 -11.06 -16.13
N ARG A 424 22.46 -11.33 -14.84
CA ARG A 424 23.67 -11.89 -14.21
C ARG A 424 23.86 -13.36 -14.53
#